data_dc666213d2d831cdc0567225b3d18293
#
_entry.id   dc666213d2d831cdc0567225b3d18293
#
_cell.length_a   1.000
_cell.length_b   1.000
_cell.length_c   1.000
_cell.angle_alpha   90.00
_cell.angle_beta   90.00
_cell.angle_gamma   90.00
#
_symmetry.space_group_name_H-M   'P 1'
#
loop_
_entity.id
_entity.type
_entity.pdbx_description
1 polymer ?
#
loop_
_entity_poly.entity_id
_entity_poly.type
_entity_poly.pdbx_seq_one_letter_code
_entity_poly.pdbx_strand_id
1 'polypeptide(L)'
;EEGDGVQKNILKAADWYQKGVQAGIPSCLYNLGKLIINKEISGEEEKGFNLIQQAAESGYSFAQNYMGRAYRFGWYVNANPVRATNWFTKAAEQNMPDAMCNLGDMYSYEDGLTIDYEKAFYWYEKAAETKHSRALTELGDMYYAGKGVRQDYQKAMEYYQKACDEGYPYAFYSLGFMYWKGQGTLPDKEKAQEYLSQAAAMGNESAFQLLNRMD
;
A
#
# COMPACT_ATOMS: atom_id res chain seq x y z
N GLU A 1 4.91 -28.37 19.22
CA GLU A 1 3.56 -28.91 18.94
C GLU A 1 2.64 -27.87 18.24
N GLU A 2 2.75 -26.55 18.52
CA GLU A 2 1.96 -25.52 17.84
C GLU A 2 2.34 -25.36 16.36
N GLY A 3 3.58 -25.58 15.96
CA GLY A 3 4.04 -25.50 14.58
C GLY A 3 3.41 -26.55 13.64
N ASP A 4 3.13 -27.74 14.14
CA ASP A 4 2.55 -28.83 13.35
C ASP A 4 1.10 -28.55 12.91
N GLY A 5 0.31 -27.86 13.74
CA GLY A 5 -1.07 -27.50 13.40
C GLY A 5 -1.16 -26.48 12.28
N VAL A 6 -0.29 -25.44 12.28
CA VAL A 6 -0.22 -24.40 11.24
C VAL A 6 0.25 -25.01 9.92
N GLN A 7 1.33 -25.79 9.93
CA GLN A 7 1.86 -26.47 8.74
C GLN A 7 0.82 -27.39 8.11
N LYS A 8 0.12 -28.18 8.93
CA LYS A 8 -0.95 -29.08 8.46
C LYS A 8 -2.12 -28.33 7.82
N ASN A 9 -2.45 -27.15 8.33
CA ASN A 9 -3.49 -26.31 7.76
C ASN A 9 -3.07 -25.71 6.41
N ILE A 10 -1.81 -25.30 6.26
CA ILE A 10 -1.27 -24.78 4.99
C ILE A 10 -1.29 -25.85 3.91
N LEU A 11 -0.86 -27.08 4.23
CA LEU A 11 -0.92 -28.20 3.27
C LEU A 11 -2.36 -28.51 2.83
N LYS A 12 -3.32 -28.53 3.74
CA LYS A 12 -4.74 -28.66 3.39
C LYS A 12 -5.24 -27.53 2.50
N ALA A 13 -4.86 -26.29 2.79
CA ALA A 13 -5.21 -25.15 1.95
C ALA A 13 -4.62 -25.30 0.54
N ALA A 14 -3.35 -25.72 0.44
CA ALA A 14 -2.69 -26.00 -0.84
C ALA A 14 -3.43 -27.06 -1.66
N ASP A 15 -3.87 -28.17 -1.02
CA ASP A 15 -4.66 -29.21 -1.68
C ASP A 15 -5.99 -28.67 -2.24
N TRP A 16 -6.68 -27.80 -1.47
CA TRP A 16 -7.92 -27.17 -1.94
C TRP A 16 -7.65 -26.19 -3.09
N TYR A 17 -6.58 -25.37 -2.99
CA TYR A 17 -6.20 -24.47 -4.09
C TYR A 17 -5.82 -25.25 -5.34
N GLN A 18 -5.12 -26.39 -5.20
CA GLN A 18 -4.77 -27.25 -6.34
C GLN A 18 -6.02 -27.78 -7.08
N LYS A 19 -7.07 -28.17 -6.35
CA LYS A 19 -8.36 -28.53 -6.96
C LYS A 19 -9.01 -27.34 -7.66
N GLY A 20 -8.96 -26.16 -7.05
CA GLY A 20 -9.46 -24.93 -7.66
C GLY A 20 -8.67 -24.53 -8.91
N VAL A 21 -7.36 -24.76 -8.95
CA VAL A 21 -6.51 -24.56 -10.13
C VAL A 21 -6.96 -25.46 -11.28
N GLN A 22 -7.24 -26.75 -10.99
CA GLN A 22 -7.77 -27.70 -11.99
C GLN A 22 -9.13 -27.26 -12.54
N ALA A 23 -9.93 -26.55 -11.72
CA ALA A 23 -11.21 -25.98 -12.12
C ALA A 23 -11.08 -24.57 -12.77
N GLY A 24 -9.87 -24.07 -12.95
CA GLY A 24 -9.61 -22.77 -13.57
C GLY A 24 -10.01 -21.55 -12.71
N ILE A 25 -10.11 -21.71 -11.39
CA ILE A 25 -10.53 -20.63 -10.47
C ILE A 25 -9.37 -19.65 -10.24
N PRO A 26 -9.47 -18.35 -10.68
CA PRO A 26 -8.35 -17.42 -10.64
C PRO A 26 -7.82 -17.12 -9.23
N SER A 27 -8.70 -17.05 -8.23
CA SER A 27 -8.28 -16.84 -6.83
C SER A 27 -7.47 -18.01 -6.28
N CYS A 28 -7.75 -19.25 -6.72
CA CYS A 28 -6.97 -20.43 -6.34
C CYS A 28 -5.58 -20.43 -7.00
N LEU A 29 -5.49 -20.02 -8.26
CA LEU A 29 -4.21 -19.81 -8.96
C LEU A 29 -3.34 -18.81 -8.18
N TYR A 30 -3.90 -17.64 -7.82
CA TYR A 30 -3.21 -16.63 -7.07
C TYR A 30 -2.74 -17.12 -5.69
N ASN A 31 -3.63 -17.74 -4.91
CA ASN A 31 -3.31 -18.18 -3.56
C ASN A 31 -2.28 -19.32 -3.55
N LEU A 32 -2.41 -20.31 -4.47
CA LEU A 32 -1.40 -21.35 -4.60
C LEU A 32 -0.03 -20.78 -5.01
N GLY A 33 -0.02 -19.86 -5.97
CA GLY A 33 1.18 -19.17 -6.39
C GLY A 33 1.84 -18.41 -5.23
N LYS A 34 1.07 -17.76 -4.38
CA LYS A 34 1.56 -17.05 -3.18
C LYS A 34 2.18 -18.02 -2.16
N LEU A 35 1.55 -19.18 -1.90
CA LEU A 35 2.12 -20.16 -0.99
C LEU A 35 3.48 -20.69 -1.47
N ILE A 36 3.64 -20.89 -2.78
CA ILE A 36 4.91 -21.30 -3.38
C ILE A 36 5.96 -20.20 -3.26
N ILE A 37 5.63 -18.97 -3.65
CA ILE A 37 6.57 -17.83 -3.62
C ILE A 37 7.01 -17.50 -2.19
N ASN A 38 6.11 -17.60 -1.22
CA ASN A 38 6.41 -17.37 0.19
C ASN A 38 7.16 -18.56 0.84
N LYS A 39 7.43 -19.63 0.09
CA LYS A 39 8.06 -20.87 0.60
C LYS A 39 7.28 -21.57 1.72
N GLU A 40 5.97 -21.32 1.79
CA GLU A 40 5.07 -22.00 2.74
C GLU A 40 4.81 -23.44 2.35
N ILE A 41 4.89 -23.74 1.05
CA ILE A 41 4.90 -25.10 0.48
C ILE A 41 6.08 -25.25 -0.48
N SER A 42 6.48 -26.50 -0.74
CA SER A 42 7.53 -26.81 -1.71
C SER A 42 7.10 -26.44 -3.13
N GLY A 43 8.03 -25.91 -3.92
CA GLY A 43 7.82 -25.55 -5.32
C GLY A 43 8.89 -24.58 -5.82
N GLU A 44 8.96 -24.42 -7.11
CA GLU A 44 9.83 -23.43 -7.75
C GLU A 44 9.10 -22.08 -7.77
N GLU A 45 9.73 -21.04 -7.26
CA GLU A 45 9.14 -19.68 -7.19
C GLU A 45 8.66 -19.19 -8.56
N GLU A 46 9.35 -19.56 -9.63
CA GLU A 46 8.93 -19.25 -11.01
C GLU A 46 7.58 -19.89 -11.36
N LYS A 47 7.32 -21.13 -10.92
CA LYS A 47 6.01 -21.77 -11.09
C LYS A 47 4.92 -21.01 -10.31
N GLY A 48 5.24 -20.58 -9.08
CA GLY A 48 4.35 -19.74 -8.29
C GLY A 48 4.00 -18.44 -8.99
N PHE A 49 5.01 -17.76 -9.56
CA PHE A 49 4.82 -16.54 -10.32
C PHE A 49 3.95 -16.75 -11.57
N ASN A 50 4.17 -17.85 -12.31
CA ASN A 50 3.37 -18.20 -13.48
C ASN A 50 1.90 -18.46 -13.13
N LEU A 51 1.60 -19.05 -11.99
CA LEU A 51 0.22 -19.21 -11.50
C LEU A 51 -0.43 -17.86 -11.22
N ILE A 52 0.30 -16.92 -10.60
CA ILE A 52 -0.18 -15.56 -10.33
C ILE A 52 -0.41 -14.82 -11.65
N GLN A 53 0.48 -14.96 -12.63
CA GLN A 53 0.30 -14.37 -13.94
C GLN A 53 -0.97 -14.88 -14.63
N GLN A 54 -1.22 -16.17 -14.63
CA GLN A 54 -2.45 -16.76 -15.19
C GLN A 54 -3.71 -16.21 -14.49
N ALA A 55 -3.67 -16.05 -13.15
CA ALA A 55 -4.76 -15.45 -12.41
C ALA A 55 -5.01 -13.99 -12.84
N ALA A 56 -3.93 -13.21 -13.06
CA ALA A 56 -4.02 -11.81 -13.50
C ALA A 56 -4.57 -11.70 -14.93
N GLU A 57 -4.15 -12.57 -15.82
CA GLU A 57 -4.66 -12.67 -17.20
C GLU A 57 -6.14 -13.07 -17.24
N SER A 58 -6.58 -13.89 -16.27
CA SER A 58 -7.99 -14.24 -16.05
C SER A 58 -8.82 -13.13 -15.38
N GLY A 59 -8.23 -11.96 -15.12
CA GLY A 59 -8.95 -10.79 -14.60
C GLY A 59 -8.96 -10.66 -13.07
N TYR A 60 -8.27 -11.50 -12.30
CA TYR A 60 -8.30 -11.41 -10.85
C TYR A 60 -7.51 -10.19 -10.34
N SER A 61 -8.20 -9.23 -9.73
CA SER A 61 -7.64 -7.91 -9.37
C SER A 61 -6.43 -7.98 -8.43
N PHE A 62 -6.44 -8.88 -7.43
CA PHE A 62 -5.30 -9.07 -6.54
C PHE A 62 -4.05 -9.57 -7.28
N ALA A 63 -4.24 -10.48 -8.26
CA ALA A 63 -3.14 -10.95 -9.10
C ALA A 63 -2.66 -9.85 -10.05
N GLN A 64 -3.56 -9.05 -10.62
CA GLN A 64 -3.21 -7.89 -11.44
C GLN A 64 -2.39 -6.87 -10.66
N ASN A 65 -2.80 -6.54 -9.43
CA ASN A 65 -2.03 -5.67 -8.56
C ASN A 65 -0.65 -6.27 -8.22
N TYR A 66 -0.57 -7.59 -7.99
CA TYR A 66 0.71 -8.26 -7.79
C TYR A 66 1.61 -8.16 -9.03
N MET A 67 1.07 -8.39 -10.23
CA MET A 67 1.82 -8.22 -11.49
C MET A 67 2.31 -6.79 -11.69
N GLY A 68 1.48 -5.80 -11.33
CA GLY A 68 1.89 -4.39 -11.32
C GLY A 68 3.14 -4.17 -10.44
N ARG A 69 3.12 -4.70 -9.22
CA ARG A 69 4.27 -4.63 -8.31
C ARG A 69 5.48 -5.40 -8.84
N ALA A 70 5.26 -6.58 -9.41
CA ALA A 70 6.34 -7.37 -10.00
C ALA A 70 7.06 -6.61 -11.11
N TYR A 71 6.33 -5.94 -12.02
CA TYR A 71 6.93 -5.09 -13.05
C TYR A 71 7.51 -3.78 -12.51
N ARG A 72 6.98 -3.22 -11.43
CA ARG A 72 7.54 -2.02 -10.78
C ARG A 72 8.91 -2.30 -10.18
N PHE A 73 9.04 -3.41 -9.45
CA PHE A 73 10.24 -3.75 -8.67
C PHE A 73 11.16 -4.78 -9.34
N GLY A 74 10.77 -5.36 -10.46
CA GLY A 74 11.56 -6.36 -11.17
C GLY A 74 11.55 -7.74 -10.50
N TRP A 75 10.43 -8.17 -9.87
CA TRP A 75 10.32 -9.49 -9.26
C TRP A 75 9.98 -10.54 -10.32
N TYR A 76 10.86 -11.50 -10.54
CA TYR A 76 10.71 -12.59 -11.53
C TYR A 76 10.60 -12.12 -12.99
N VAL A 77 10.57 -10.81 -13.23
CA VAL A 77 10.51 -10.17 -14.55
C VAL A 77 11.41 -8.92 -14.55
N ASN A 78 11.86 -8.48 -15.71
CA ASN A 78 12.56 -7.19 -15.79
C ASN A 78 11.61 -6.05 -15.45
N ALA A 79 12.09 -5.10 -14.65
CA ALA A 79 11.32 -3.92 -14.29
C ALA A 79 10.85 -3.18 -15.56
N ASN A 80 9.58 -2.81 -15.58
CA ASN A 80 8.95 -2.11 -16.69
C ASN A 80 7.80 -1.23 -16.18
N PRO A 81 8.04 0.08 -16.03
CA PRO A 81 7.03 1.00 -15.47
C PRO A 81 5.73 1.04 -16.28
N VAL A 82 5.83 0.97 -17.61
CA VAL A 82 4.63 0.99 -18.48
C VAL A 82 3.77 -0.27 -18.25
N ARG A 83 4.40 -1.44 -18.16
CA ARG A 83 3.67 -2.67 -17.85
C ARG A 83 3.09 -2.65 -16.43
N ALA A 84 3.86 -2.10 -15.47
CA ALA A 84 3.38 -1.94 -14.10
C ALA A 84 2.09 -1.09 -14.05
N THR A 85 2.12 0.08 -14.70
CA THR A 85 0.98 0.98 -14.79
C THR A 85 -0.23 0.30 -15.45
N ASN A 86 -0.02 -0.44 -16.55
CA ASN A 86 -1.11 -1.16 -17.22
C ASN A 86 -1.77 -2.21 -16.31
N TRP A 87 -0.99 -2.95 -15.52
CA TRP A 87 -1.53 -3.93 -14.59
C TRP A 87 -2.26 -3.29 -13.42
N PHE A 88 -1.70 -2.22 -12.85
CA PHE A 88 -2.37 -1.46 -11.79
C PHE A 88 -3.68 -0.84 -12.29
N THR A 89 -3.72 -0.32 -13.53
CA THR A 89 -4.95 0.24 -14.13
C THR A 89 -6.05 -0.82 -14.21
N LYS A 90 -5.74 -2.03 -14.71
CA LYS A 90 -6.72 -3.12 -14.76
C LYS A 90 -7.29 -3.49 -13.38
N ALA A 91 -6.45 -3.46 -12.34
CA ALA A 91 -6.91 -3.72 -10.98
C ALA A 91 -7.70 -2.55 -10.39
N ALA A 92 -7.29 -1.32 -10.67
CA ALA A 92 -7.98 -0.09 -10.21
C ALA A 92 -9.37 0.06 -10.85
N GLU A 93 -9.54 -0.30 -12.12
CA GLU A 93 -10.83 -0.35 -12.82
C GLU A 93 -11.83 -1.31 -12.16
N GLN A 94 -11.34 -2.28 -11.39
CA GLN A 94 -12.15 -3.17 -10.55
C GLN A 94 -12.36 -2.63 -9.11
N ASN A 95 -12.14 -1.33 -8.90
CA ASN A 95 -12.28 -0.65 -7.61
C ASN A 95 -11.35 -1.21 -6.52
N MET A 96 -10.12 -1.62 -6.87
CA MET A 96 -9.11 -2.06 -5.90
C MET A 96 -8.31 -0.86 -5.35
N PRO A 97 -8.50 -0.44 -4.07
CA PRO A 97 -7.86 0.77 -3.54
C PRO A 97 -6.34 0.70 -3.51
N ASP A 98 -5.76 -0.47 -3.20
CA ASP A 98 -4.31 -0.68 -3.24
C ASP A 98 -3.72 -0.41 -4.63
N ALA A 99 -4.41 -0.82 -5.69
CA ALA A 99 -3.96 -0.59 -7.06
C ALA A 99 -4.07 0.89 -7.45
N MET A 100 -5.13 1.57 -7.00
CA MET A 100 -5.27 3.03 -7.17
C MET A 100 -4.14 3.77 -6.46
N CYS A 101 -3.80 3.40 -5.22
CA CYS A 101 -2.64 3.94 -4.52
C CYS A 101 -1.32 3.69 -5.27
N ASN A 102 -1.13 2.47 -5.77
CA ASN A 102 0.06 2.15 -6.54
C ASN A 102 0.16 2.95 -7.85
N LEU A 103 -0.97 3.28 -8.50
CA LEU A 103 -1.00 4.22 -9.63
C LEU A 103 -0.61 5.63 -9.22
N GLY A 104 -1.12 6.10 -8.08
CA GLY A 104 -0.69 7.37 -7.50
C GLY A 104 0.82 7.43 -7.31
N ASP A 105 1.39 6.37 -6.73
CA ASP A 105 2.85 6.24 -6.56
C ASP A 105 3.59 6.31 -7.89
N MET A 106 3.13 5.55 -8.91
CA MET A 106 3.77 5.53 -10.23
C MET A 106 3.87 6.92 -10.88
N TYR A 107 2.94 7.82 -10.55
CA TYR A 107 2.94 9.20 -11.05
C TYR A 107 3.59 10.21 -10.09
N SER A 108 3.78 9.84 -8.81
CA SER A 108 4.37 10.74 -7.79
C SER A 108 5.89 10.62 -7.66
N TYR A 109 6.45 9.44 -7.99
CA TYR A 109 7.86 9.12 -7.78
C TYR A 109 8.59 8.87 -9.11
N GLU A 110 9.92 8.96 -9.08
CA GLU A 110 10.78 8.69 -10.26
C GLU A 110 10.93 7.17 -10.53
N ASP A 111 9.82 6.49 -10.66
CA ASP A 111 9.76 5.04 -10.94
C ASP A 111 9.84 4.72 -12.46
N GLY A 112 10.55 5.57 -13.21
CA GLY A 112 10.76 5.38 -14.65
C GLY A 112 9.62 5.90 -15.55
N LEU A 113 8.65 6.64 -14.97
CA LEU A 113 7.67 7.46 -15.68
C LEU A 113 7.97 8.95 -15.47
N THR A 114 7.41 9.79 -16.32
CA THR A 114 7.39 11.24 -16.07
C THR A 114 6.47 11.51 -14.89
N ILE A 115 6.97 12.26 -13.90
CA ILE A 115 6.17 12.68 -12.74
C ILE A 115 4.97 13.50 -13.22
N ASP A 116 3.77 13.14 -12.73
CA ASP A 116 2.51 13.80 -13.02
C ASP A 116 1.68 13.85 -11.73
N TYR A 117 1.91 14.88 -10.93
CA TYR A 117 1.22 15.02 -9.65
C TYR A 117 -0.30 15.20 -9.76
N GLU A 118 -0.84 15.68 -10.89
CA GLU A 118 -2.28 15.79 -11.09
C GLU A 118 -2.90 14.40 -11.23
N LYS A 119 -2.25 13.51 -12.00
CA LYS A 119 -2.69 12.11 -12.08
C LYS A 119 -2.51 11.36 -10.76
N ALA A 120 -1.41 11.62 -10.05
CA ALA A 120 -1.19 11.03 -8.74
C ALA A 120 -2.32 11.41 -7.78
N PHE A 121 -2.64 12.71 -7.71
CA PHE A 121 -3.73 13.23 -6.89
C PHE A 121 -5.07 12.56 -7.22
N TYR A 122 -5.42 12.48 -8.51
CA TYR A 122 -6.64 11.83 -8.96
C TYR A 122 -6.75 10.38 -8.46
N TRP A 123 -5.68 9.60 -8.57
CA TRP A 123 -5.70 8.20 -8.15
C TRP A 123 -5.74 8.04 -6.63
N TYR A 124 -5.05 8.89 -5.88
CA TYR A 124 -5.15 8.90 -4.43
C TYR A 124 -6.54 9.33 -3.95
N GLU A 125 -7.19 10.32 -4.61
CA GLU A 125 -8.57 10.68 -4.30
C GLU A 125 -9.51 9.48 -4.49
N LYS A 126 -9.37 8.76 -5.60
CA LYS A 126 -10.18 7.56 -5.87
C LYS A 126 -9.99 6.49 -4.78
N ALA A 127 -8.76 6.25 -4.36
CA ALA A 127 -8.50 5.31 -3.27
C ALA A 127 -9.06 5.82 -1.91
N ALA A 128 -8.97 7.13 -1.65
CA ALA A 128 -9.45 7.76 -0.42
C ALA A 128 -10.97 7.73 -0.28
N GLU A 129 -11.75 7.66 -1.38
CA GLU A 129 -13.21 7.45 -1.36
C GLU A 129 -13.59 6.16 -0.58
N THR A 130 -12.70 5.17 -0.54
CA THR A 130 -12.85 3.92 0.22
C THR A 130 -12.29 3.97 1.64
N LYS A 131 -11.88 5.13 2.12
CA LYS A 131 -11.15 5.35 3.38
C LYS A 131 -9.80 4.64 3.44
N HIS A 132 -9.15 4.42 2.32
CA HIS A 132 -7.85 3.79 2.28
C HIS A 132 -6.80 4.67 2.97
N SER A 133 -6.33 4.26 4.15
CA SER A 133 -5.53 5.09 5.07
C SER A 133 -4.23 5.62 4.45
N ARG A 134 -3.54 4.80 3.65
CA ARG A 134 -2.35 5.26 2.92
C ARG A 134 -2.69 6.36 1.90
N ALA A 135 -3.79 6.21 1.13
CA ALA A 135 -4.21 7.22 0.17
C ALA A 135 -4.57 8.55 0.84
N LEU A 136 -5.27 8.49 1.98
CA LEU A 136 -5.55 9.67 2.79
C LEU A 136 -4.26 10.37 3.23
N THR A 137 -3.24 9.60 3.62
CA THR A 137 -1.96 10.17 4.02
C THR A 137 -1.21 10.80 2.85
N GLU A 138 -1.16 10.14 1.68
CA GLU A 138 -0.53 10.69 0.48
C GLU A 138 -1.22 12.00 0.02
N LEU A 139 -2.57 12.09 0.12
CA LEU A 139 -3.28 13.35 -0.13
C LEU A 139 -2.88 14.43 0.88
N GLY A 140 -2.73 14.08 2.15
CA GLY A 140 -2.19 14.96 3.18
C GLY A 140 -0.81 15.48 2.81
N ASP A 141 0.10 14.60 2.38
CA ASP A 141 1.46 14.94 1.95
C ASP A 141 1.45 15.85 0.70
N MET A 142 0.53 15.62 -0.23
CA MET A 142 0.37 16.47 -1.42
C MET A 142 -0.09 17.87 -1.07
N TYR A 143 -1.06 18.04 -0.17
CA TYR A 143 -1.47 19.35 0.33
C TYR A 143 -0.38 20.01 1.19
N TYR A 144 0.33 19.23 2.01
CA TYR A 144 1.44 19.71 2.82
C TYR A 144 2.58 20.29 1.97
N ALA A 145 2.94 19.61 0.89
CA ALA A 145 4.04 19.96 0.01
C ALA A 145 3.65 20.86 -1.17
N GLY A 146 2.35 21.01 -1.48
CA GLY A 146 1.87 21.72 -2.67
C GLY A 146 2.19 20.98 -3.97
N LYS A 147 2.17 19.65 -3.96
CA LYS A 147 2.43 18.79 -5.13
C LYS A 147 1.12 18.47 -5.85
N GLY A 148 0.97 18.94 -7.09
CA GLY A 148 -0.25 18.75 -7.90
C GLY A 148 -1.46 19.56 -7.43
N VAL A 149 -1.36 20.21 -6.26
CA VAL A 149 -2.37 21.09 -5.67
C VAL A 149 -1.70 22.28 -5.02
N ARG A 150 -2.45 23.35 -4.78
CA ARG A 150 -1.93 24.47 -3.99
C ARG A 150 -1.68 23.99 -2.55
N GLN A 151 -0.50 24.34 -1.98
CA GLN A 151 -0.17 24.05 -0.59
C GLN A 151 -1.26 24.56 0.36
N ASP A 152 -1.71 23.68 1.24
CA ASP A 152 -2.74 23.96 2.24
C ASP A 152 -2.53 23.07 3.48
N TYR A 153 -1.94 23.64 4.51
CA TYR A 153 -1.65 22.91 5.75
C TYR A 153 -2.91 22.49 6.51
N GLN A 154 -4.01 23.27 6.42
CA GLN A 154 -5.24 22.89 7.08
C GLN A 154 -5.86 21.64 6.42
N LYS A 155 -5.91 21.63 5.09
CA LYS A 155 -6.35 20.42 4.36
C LYS A 155 -5.42 19.22 4.60
N ALA A 156 -4.10 19.44 4.67
CA ALA A 156 -3.18 18.37 5.04
C ALA A 156 -3.55 17.75 6.39
N MET A 157 -3.79 18.59 7.41
CA MET A 157 -4.23 18.12 8.74
C MET A 157 -5.56 17.34 8.68
N GLU A 158 -6.53 17.82 7.89
CA GLU A 158 -7.81 17.12 7.73
C GLU A 158 -7.63 15.71 7.14
N TYR A 159 -6.79 15.56 6.13
CA TYR A 159 -6.50 14.27 5.51
C TYR A 159 -5.69 13.35 6.44
N TYR A 160 -4.70 13.88 7.15
CA TYR A 160 -3.98 13.10 8.15
C TYR A 160 -4.88 12.67 9.31
N GLN A 161 -5.80 13.53 9.75
CA GLN A 161 -6.77 13.14 10.78
C GLN A 161 -7.63 11.96 10.31
N LYS A 162 -8.18 12.01 9.09
CA LYS A 162 -8.93 10.89 8.50
C LYS A 162 -8.09 9.61 8.44
N ALA A 163 -6.80 9.71 8.14
CA ALA A 163 -5.91 8.56 8.12
C ALA A 163 -5.58 8.04 9.53
N CYS A 164 -5.52 8.91 10.54
CA CYS A 164 -5.40 8.52 11.95
C CYS A 164 -6.66 7.78 12.42
N ASP A 165 -7.84 8.22 12.02
CA ASP A 165 -9.11 7.57 12.36
C ASP A 165 -9.17 6.13 11.81
N GLU A 166 -8.46 5.86 10.70
CA GLU A 166 -8.26 4.52 10.13
C GLU A 166 -7.01 3.80 10.68
N GLY A 167 -6.34 4.36 11.70
CA GLY A 167 -5.23 3.74 12.42
C GLY A 167 -3.89 3.71 11.69
N TYR A 168 -3.60 4.64 10.79
CA TYR A 168 -2.36 4.62 10.02
C TYR A 168 -1.19 5.31 10.75
N PRO A 169 -0.12 4.56 11.14
CA PRO A 169 0.93 5.09 12.03
C PRO A 169 1.65 6.34 11.52
N TYR A 170 1.88 6.43 10.21
CA TYR A 170 2.56 7.57 9.61
C TYR A 170 1.73 8.86 9.69
N ALA A 171 0.41 8.75 9.60
CA ALA A 171 -0.49 9.91 9.73
C ALA A 171 -0.44 10.53 11.15
N PHE A 172 -0.35 9.69 12.18
CA PHE A 172 -0.14 10.16 13.56
C PHE A 172 1.18 10.94 13.68
N TYR A 173 2.25 10.44 13.08
CA TYR A 173 3.52 11.17 13.05
C TYR A 173 3.38 12.52 12.35
N SER A 174 2.74 12.56 11.18
CA SER A 174 2.56 13.78 10.39
C SER A 174 1.75 14.84 11.14
N LEU A 175 0.63 14.44 11.78
CA LEU A 175 -0.15 15.35 12.63
C LEU A 175 0.64 15.84 13.83
N GLY A 176 1.33 14.96 14.54
CA GLY A 176 2.15 15.34 15.68
C GLY A 176 3.24 16.34 15.28
N PHE A 177 3.89 16.13 14.14
CA PHE A 177 4.87 17.05 13.58
C PHE A 177 4.25 18.41 13.25
N MET A 178 3.05 18.45 12.64
CA MET A 178 2.35 19.69 12.30
C MET A 178 1.95 20.49 13.54
N TYR A 179 1.44 19.84 14.59
CA TYR A 179 1.17 20.50 15.87
C TYR A 179 2.44 21.03 16.52
N TRP A 180 3.56 20.30 16.46
CA TRP A 180 4.82 20.76 16.99
C TRP A 180 5.35 22.01 16.27
N LYS A 181 5.22 22.04 14.94
CA LYS A 181 5.69 23.15 14.11
C LYS A 181 4.71 24.33 13.98
N GLY A 182 3.46 24.15 14.39
CA GLY A 182 2.41 25.16 14.18
C GLY A 182 2.05 25.34 12.70
N GLN A 183 2.07 24.25 11.93
CA GLN A 183 1.72 24.27 10.51
C GLN A 183 0.24 23.96 10.34
N GLY A 184 -0.53 24.92 9.80
CA GLY A 184 -2.00 24.81 9.70
C GLY A 184 -2.74 25.12 11.01
N THR A 185 -2.03 25.28 12.11
CA THR A 185 -2.56 25.61 13.45
C THR A 185 -1.51 26.38 14.25
N LEU A 186 -1.84 26.84 15.44
CA LEU A 186 -0.83 27.31 16.40
C LEU A 186 -0.04 26.10 16.94
N PRO A 187 1.25 26.29 17.29
CA PRO A 187 2.03 25.24 17.93
C PRO A 187 1.33 24.76 19.22
N ASP A 188 1.23 23.43 19.34
CA ASP A 188 0.60 22.75 20.48
C ASP A 188 1.48 21.56 20.90
N LYS A 189 2.30 21.76 21.93
CA LYS A 189 3.26 20.75 22.39
C LYS A 189 2.54 19.52 22.96
N GLU A 190 1.41 19.71 23.65
CA GLU A 190 0.66 18.62 24.29
C GLU A 190 0.06 17.69 23.23
N LYS A 191 -0.64 18.27 22.22
CA LYS A 191 -1.16 17.48 21.10
C LYS A 191 -0.05 16.84 20.27
N ALA A 192 1.06 17.56 20.05
CA ALA A 192 2.19 16.97 19.35
C ALA A 192 2.71 15.73 20.06
N GLN A 193 2.89 15.78 21.38
CA GLN A 193 3.33 14.64 22.18
C GLN A 193 2.29 13.50 22.17
N GLU A 194 1.00 13.82 22.23
CA GLU A 194 -0.07 12.82 22.15
C GLU A 194 0.00 12.01 20.83
N TYR A 195 -0.03 12.70 19.69
CA TYR A 195 0.01 12.04 18.38
C TYR A 195 1.34 11.30 18.14
N LEU A 196 2.48 11.89 18.50
CA LEU A 196 3.78 11.26 18.35
C LEU A 196 3.93 10.02 19.25
N SER A 197 3.37 10.04 20.46
CA SER A 197 3.37 8.87 21.36
C SER A 197 2.56 7.72 20.78
N GLN A 198 1.42 8.00 20.17
CA GLN A 198 0.61 6.99 19.47
C GLN A 198 1.39 6.41 18.27
N ALA A 199 2.01 7.26 17.45
CA ALA A 199 2.83 6.81 16.33
C ALA A 199 4.00 5.92 16.79
N ALA A 200 4.70 6.32 17.85
CA ALA A 200 5.81 5.56 18.43
C ALA A 200 5.35 4.20 18.98
N ALA A 201 4.21 4.16 19.68
CA ALA A 201 3.61 2.92 20.17
C ALA A 201 3.24 1.95 19.03
N MET A 202 2.94 2.48 17.85
CA MET A 202 2.68 1.72 16.62
C MET A 202 3.98 1.37 15.85
N GLY A 203 5.16 1.65 16.42
CA GLY A 203 6.46 1.32 15.83
C GLY A 203 7.03 2.37 14.86
N ASN A 204 6.52 3.60 14.86
CA ASN A 204 7.11 4.67 14.05
C ASN A 204 8.38 5.21 14.71
N GLU A 205 9.53 4.82 14.19
CA GLU A 205 10.86 5.20 14.72
C GLU A 205 11.08 6.72 14.67
N SER A 206 10.62 7.40 13.63
CA SER A 206 10.76 8.86 13.49
C SER A 206 9.99 9.60 14.58
N ALA A 207 8.83 9.09 14.99
CA ALA A 207 8.05 9.66 16.09
C ALA A 207 8.80 9.50 17.42
N PHE A 208 9.36 8.34 17.68
CA PHE A 208 10.19 8.10 18.89
C PHE A 208 11.40 9.07 18.95
N GLN A 209 12.12 9.22 17.84
CA GLN A 209 13.25 10.14 17.77
C GLN A 209 12.83 11.61 17.95
N LEU A 210 11.66 11.99 17.45
CA LEU A 210 11.16 13.35 17.58
C LEU A 210 10.72 13.65 19.02
N LEU A 211 10.05 12.72 19.70
CA LEU A 211 9.68 12.86 21.12
C LEU A 211 10.90 13.16 21.99
N ASN A 212 11.98 12.39 21.81
CA ASN A 212 13.24 12.57 22.56
C ASN A 212 13.93 13.94 22.32
N ARG A 213 13.54 14.67 21.28
CA ARG A 213 14.05 16.03 20.98
C ARG A 213 13.14 17.14 21.50
N MET A 214 11.93 16.79 21.93
CA MET A 214 10.94 17.74 22.44
C MET A 214 11.07 17.95 23.96
N ASP A 215 11.73 17.02 24.66
CA ASP A 215 12.08 17.10 26.09
C ASP A 215 13.28 18.05 26.25
#